data_d610b7bd236c6609777f38058b8ec93d
#
_entry.id   d610b7bd236c6609777f38058b8ec93d
#
_cell.length_a   1.000
_cell.length_b   1.000
_cell.length_c   1.000
_cell.angle_alpha   90.00
_cell.angle_beta   90.00
_cell.angle_gamma   90.00
#
_symmetry.space_group_name_H-M   'P 1'
#
loop_
_entity.id
_entity.type
_entity.pdbx_description
1 polymer ?
#
loop_
_entity_poly.entity_id
_entity_poly.type
_entity_poly.pdbx_seq_one_letter_code
_entity_poly.pdbx_strand_id
1 'polypeptide(L)'
;RSNHKPCQRLFRLLALVNRAFLITGRVQGVFFRDSTKKEALKLGLYGSATNLSDGTVKVCLRGESNKIDLLETWLNIGPELAKVESVIEVDIDQQLELNDFKVS
;
A
#
# COMPACT_ATOMS: atom_id res chain seq x y z
N ARG A 1 18.30 -29.52 -7.44
CA ARG A 1 17.97 -29.08 -6.46
C ARG A 1 18.32 -27.70 -6.26
N SER A 2 19.47 -27.25 -6.30
CA SER A 2 19.81 -25.85 -6.22
C SER A 2 19.14 -25.02 -7.31
N ASN A 3 18.59 -25.68 -8.30
CA ASN A 3 17.90 -24.98 -9.35
C ASN A 3 16.70 -24.21 -8.87
N HIS A 4 16.19 -24.57 -7.74
CA HIS A 4 14.98 -23.93 -7.26
C HIS A 4 15.16 -22.45 -6.96
N LYS A 5 16.32 -22.04 -6.52
CA LYS A 5 16.51 -20.67 -6.11
C LYS A 5 16.32 -19.68 -7.26
N PRO A 6 16.94 -19.89 -8.41
CA PRO A 6 16.69 -18.98 -9.54
C PRO A 6 15.22 -18.97 -9.94
N CYS A 7 14.59 -20.13 -9.95
CA CYS A 7 13.19 -20.20 -10.30
C CYS A 7 12.31 -19.47 -9.30
N GLN A 8 12.61 -19.60 -8.04
CA GLN A 8 11.84 -18.92 -7.01
C GLN A 8 11.97 -17.41 -7.12
N ARG A 9 13.17 -16.94 -7.40
CA ARG A 9 13.38 -15.52 -7.57
C ARG A 9 12.58 -14.98 -8.74
N LEU A 10 12.63 -15.68 -9.86
CA LEU A 10 11.88 -15.27 -11.04
C LEU A 10 10.39 -15.28 -10.76
N PHE A 11 9.92 -16.32 -10.07
CA PHE A 11 8.51 -16.43 -9.74
C PHE A 11 8.08 -15.25 -8.87
N ARG A 12 8.93 -14.85 -7.92
CA ARG A 12 8.61 -13.73 -7.08
C ARG A 12 8.42 -12.45 -7.87
N LEU A 13 9.31 -12.20 -8.84
CA LEU A 13 9.16 -11.02 -9.68
C LEU A 13 7.87 -11.06 -10.48
N LEU A 14 7.48 -12.25 -10.93
CA LEU A 14 6.23 -12.41 -11.67
C LEU A 14 5.00 -12.29 -10.78
N ALA A 15 5.19 -12.36 -9.46
CA ALA A 15 4.08 -12.26 -8.52
C ALA A 15 3.84 -10.84 -8.04
N LEU A 16 4.49 -9.84 -8.64
CA LEU A 16 4.22 -8.46 -8.29
C LEU A 16 2.84 -8.07 -8.80
N VAL A 17 2.08 -7.39 -7.94
CA VAL A 17 0.72 -7.01 -8.26
C VAL A 17 0.49 -5.56 -7.89
N ASN A 18 -0.60 -5.01 -8.40
CA ASN A 18 -1.08 -3.67 -8.06
C ASN A 18 -2.40 -3.82 -7.35
N ARG A 19 -2.55 -3.17 -6.20
CA ARG A 19 -3.79 -3.19 -5.45
C ARG A 19 -4.03 -1.79 -4.89
N ALA A 20 -5.30 -1.44 -4.72
CA ALA A 20 -5.67 -0.13 -4.20
C ALA A 20 -6.69 -0.28 -3.10
N PHE A 21 -6.64 0.63 -2.12
CA PHE A 21 -7.51 0.62 -0.96
C PHE A 21 -8.05 2.01 -0.71
N LEU A 22 -9.28 2.07 -0.25
CA LEU A 22 -9.91 3.31 0.15
C LEU A 22 -10.11 3.26 1.66
N ILE A 23 -9.57 4.24 2.37
CA ILE A 23 -9.59 4.26 3.83
C ILE A 23 -10.51 5.37 4.29
N THR A 24 -11.47 5.02 5.13
CA THR A 24 -12.41 5.99 5.70
C THR A 24 -12.19 6.13 7.19
N GLY A 25 -12.66 7.24 7.74
CA GLY A 25 -12.53 7.55 9.14
C GLY A 25 -11.80 8.87 9.35
N ARG A 26 -11.19 9.04 10.52
CA ARG A 26 -10.34 10.20 10.76
C ARG A 26 -8.95 9.86 10.27
N VAL A 27 -8.71 10.12 9.00
CA VAL A 27 -7.48 9.71 8.32
C VAL A 27 -6.78 10.85 7.60
N GLN A 28 -7.40 12.03 7.50
CA GLN A 28 -6.73 13.21 6.97
C GLN A 28 -6.32 14.11 8.13
N GLY A 29 -5.16 14.76 7.98
CA GLY A 29 -4.66 15.67 9.00
C GLY A 29 -4.06 14.98 10.21
N VAL A 30 -3.78 13.67 10.12
CA VAL A 30 -3.24 12.89 11.24
C VAL A 30 -1.98 12.12 10.82
N PHE A 31 -1.28 12.62 9.81
CA PHE A 31 -0.03 12.03 9.30
C PHE A 31 -0.23 10.63 8.72
N PHE A 32 -1.45 10.33 8.27
CA PHE A 32 -1.75 9.00 7.75
C PHE A 32 -0.95 8.69 6.49
N ARG A 33 -0.89 9.62 5.55
CA ARG A 33 -0.20 9.40 4.29
C ARG A 33 1.30 9.21 4.47
N ASP A 34 1.93 10.03 5.30
CA ASP A 34 3.36 9.91 5.57
C ASP A 34 3.68 8.62 6.29
N SER A 35 2.84 8.22 7.24
CA SER A 35 3.02 6.97 7.96
C SER A 35 2.86 5.79 7.03
N THR A 36 1.88 5.85 6.12
CA THR A 36 1.68 4.81 5.11
C THR A 36 2.92 4.67 4.23
N LYS A 37 3.49 5.80 3.80
CA LYS A 37 4.70 5.77 2.99
C LYS A 37 5.83 5.05 3.73
N LYS A 38 6.03 5.39 5.00
CA LYS A 38 7.10 4.75 5.78
C LYS A 38 6.90 3.26 5.89
N GLU A 39 5.68 2.83 6.20
CA GLU A 39 5.39 1.41 6.34
C GLU A 39 5.52 0.69 5.00
N ALA A 40 5.04 1.31 3.92
CA ALA A 40 5.14 0.71 2.61
C ALA A 40 6.59 0.50 2.19
N LEU A 41 7.43 1.51 2.39
CA LEU A 41 8.83 1.41 1.99
C LEU A 41 9.57 0.37 2.81
N LYS A 42 9.24 0.20 4.08
CA LYS A 42 9.82 -0.87 4.89
C LYS A 42 9.51 -2.25 4.32
N LEU A 43 8.36 -2.39 3.69
CA LEU A 43 7.92 -3.66 3.11
C LEU A 43 8.34 -3.81 1.66
N GLY A 44 9.08 -2.84 1.12
CA GLY A 44 9.48 -2.89 -0.29
C GLY A 44 8.36 -2.59 -1.25
N LEU A 45 7.35 -1.86 -0.81
CA LEU A 45 6.19 -1.51 -1.64
C LEU A 45 6.33 -0.10 -2.16
N TYR A 46 5.79 0.12 -3.36
CA TYR A 46 5.78 1.43 -4.00
C TYR A 46 4.33 1.81 -4.33
N GLY A 47 4.11 3.07 -4.67
CA GLY A 47 2.77 3.50 -5.03
C GLY A 47 2.47 4.91 -4.57
N SER A 48 1.31 5.11 -3.95
CA SER A 48 0.89 6.46 -3.56
C SER A 48 -0.14 6.41 -2.44
N ALA A 49 -0.22 7.52 -1.73
CA ALA A 49 -1.29 7.78 -0.76
C ALA A 49 -1.81 9.19 -1.01
N THR A 50 -3.09 9.33 -1.26
CA THR A 50 -3.69 10.57 -1.71
C THR A 50 -4.93 10.91 -0.88
N ASN A 51 -5.00 12.13 -0.38
CA ASN A 51 -6.24 12.62 0.25
C ASN A 51 -7.26 12.90 -0.84
N LEU A 52 -8.47 12.40 -0.64
CA LEU A 52 -9.56 12.69 -1.55
C LEU A 52 -10.47 13.77 -0.96
N SER A 53 -11.24 14.42 -1.81
CA SER A 53 -12.06 15.57 -1.40
C SER A 53 -13.16 15.19 -0.41
N ASP A 54 -13.54 13.91 -0.37
CA ASP A 54 -14.60 13.45 0.53
C ASP A 54 -14.07 13.06 1.93
N GLY A 55 -12.81 13.32 2.20
CA GLY A 55 -12.22 13.03 3.51
C GLY A 55 -11.54 11.68 3.62
N THR A 56 -11.59 10.88 2.56
CA THR A 56 -10.96 9.56 2.56
C THR A 56 -9.52 9.66 2.06
N VAL A 57 -8.77 8.56 2.24
CA VAL A 57 -7.41 8.42 1.70
C VAL A 57 -7.40 7.22 0.77
N LYS A 58 -6.88 7.42 -0.44
CA LYS A 58 -6.70 6.33 -1.39
C LYS A 58 -5.24 5.91 -1.39
N VAL A 59 -5.00 4.62 -1.17
CA VAL A 59 -3.65 4.06 -1.14
C VAL A 59 -3.54 3.08 -2.30
N CYS A 60 -2.59 3.33 -3.20
CA CYS A 60 -2.31 2.43 -4.31
C CYS A 60 -0.94 1.80 -4.06
N LEU A 61 -0.85 0.50 -4.25
CA LEU A 61 0.36 -0.25 -3.88
C LEU A 61 0.78 -1.17 -5.00
N ARG A 62 2.10 -1.27 -5.18
CA ARG A 62 2.70 -2.21 -6.11
C ARG A 62 3.79 -2.97 -5.38
N GLY A 63 3.75 -4.28 -5.47
CA GLY A 63 4.75 -5.14 -4.86
C GLY A 63 4.26 -6.56 -4.72
N GLU A 64 4.94 -7.33 -3.88
CA GLU A 64 4.54 -8.70 -3.62
C GLU A 64 3.22 -8.72 -2.86
N SER A 65 2.32 -9.59 -3.25
CA SER A 65 0.98 -9.63 -2.69
C SER A 65 0.99 -9.83 -1.17
N ASN A 66 1.86 -10.72 -0.67
CA ASN A 66 1.93 -10.96 0.76
C ASN A 66 2.41 -9.73 1.54
N LYS A 67 3.24 -8.90 0.93
CA LYS A 67 3.65 -7.65 1.58
C LYS A 67 2.52 -6.64 1.59
N ILE A 68 1.73 -6.62 0.52
CA ILE A 68 0.56 -5.75 0.48
C ILE A 68 -0.45 -6.18 1.55
N ASP A 69 -0.62 -7.49 1.77
CA ASP A 69 -1.47 -7.99 2.84
C ASP A 69 -1.02 -7.46 4.20
N LEU A 70 0.29 -7.43 4.44
CA LEU A 70 0.82 -6.90 5.70
C LEU A 70 0.51 -5.42 5.84
N LEU A 71 0.65 -4.66 4.76
CA LEU A 71 0.33 -3.24 4.83
C LEU A 71 -1.16 -3.04 5.01
N GLU A 72 -2.01 -3.85 4.40
CA GLU A 72 -3.44 -3.74 4.59
C GLU A 72 -3.81 -3.92 6.06
N THR A 73 -3.17 -4.87 6.73
CA THR A 73 -3.37 -5.07 8.16
C THR A 73 -3.02 -3.81 8.94
N TRP A 74 -1.88 -3.18 8.58
CA TRP A 74 -1.48 -1.94 9.24
C TRP A 74 -2.46 -0.80 8.93
N LEU A 75 -2.97 -0.74 7.68
CA LEU A 75 -3.91 0.33 7.32
C LEU A 75 -5.16 0.30 8.19
N ASN A 76 -5.59 -0.87 8.63
CA ASN A 76 -6.75 -1.00 9.50
C ASN A 76 -6.52 -0.41 10.88
N ILE A 77 -5.26 -0.21 11.25
CA ILE A 77 -4.91 0.40 12.53
C ILE A 77 -4.55 1.87 12.33
N GLY A 78 -3.67 2.13 11.37
CA GLY A 78 -3.17 3.46 11.09
C GLY A 78 -2.23 3.99 12.16
N PRO A 79 -1.78 5.23 12.00
CA PRO A 79 -0.95 5.87 13.02
C PRO A 79 -1.77 6.25 14.24
N GLU A 80 -1.07 6.64 15.29
CA GLU A 80 -1.66 6.81 16.61
C GLU A 80 -2.85 7.75 16.63
N LEU A 81 -2.79 8.85 15.88
CA LEU A 81 -3.85 9.86 15.90
C LEU A 81 -5.00 9.55 14.93
N ALA A 82 -4.85 8.52 14.12
CA ALA A 82 -5.90 8.17 13.17
C ALA A 82 -6.95 7.31 13.82
N LYS A 83 -8.16 7.37 13.27
CA LYS A 83 -9.25 6.46 13.61
C LYS A 83 -9.79 5.90 12.32
N VAL A 84 -9.40 4.69 12.01
CA VAL A 84 -9.80 4.03 10.78
C VAL A 84 -11.15 3.37 10.99
N GLU A 85 -12.11 3.72 10.15
CA GLU A 85 -13.42 3.10 10.19
C GLU A 85 -13.51 1.93 9.25
N SER A 86 -12.95 2.06 8.05
CA SER A 86 -12.97 0.95 7.11
C SER A 86 -11.80 1.04 6.15
N VAL A 87 -11.38 -0.11 5.65
CA VAL A 87 -10.40 -0.24 4.58
C VAL A 87 -11.04 -1.16 3.55
N ILE A 88 -11.29 -0.62 2.36
CA ILE A 88 -12.00 -1.34 1.31
C ILE A 88 -11.08 -1.43 0.11
N GLU A 89 -10.86 -2.62 -0.40
CA GLU A 89 -10.08 -2.78 -1.61
C GLU A 89 -10.92 -2.34 -2.81
N VAL A 90 -10.33 -1.52 -3.69
CA VAL A 90 -11.01 -0.99 -4.86
C VAL A 90 -10.15 -1.25 -6.08
N ASP A 91 -10.75 -1.09 -7.27
CA ASP A 91 -9.99 -1.27 -8.50
C ASP A 91 -8.94 -0.17 -8.63
N ILE A 92 -7.81 -0.55 -9.19
CA ILE A 92 -6.74 0.40 -9.44
C ILE A 92 -6.90 0.91 -10.86
N ASP A 93 -6.89 2.24 -11.01
CA ASP A 93 -7.15 2.87 -12.30
C ASP A 93 -6.05 3.83 -12.71
N GLN A 94 -4.88 3.72 -12.10
CA GLN A 94 -3.78 4.61 -12.43
C GLN A 94 -2.49 3.82 -12.53
N GLN A 95 -1.53 4.40 -13.24
CA GLN A 95 -0.23 3.80 -13.40
C GLN A 95 0.62 4.17 -12.21
N LEU A 96 1.29 3.19 -11.63
CA LEU A 96 2.07 3.40 -10.41
C LEU A 96 3.54 3.57 -10.76
N GLU A 97 4.21 4.37 -9.93
CA GLU A 97 5.66 4.46 -9.99
C GLU A 97 6.26 3.12 -9.58
N LEU A 98 7.40 2.79 -10.16
CA LEU A 98 8.02 1.50 -9.90
C LEU A 98 9.02 1.54 -8.76
N ASN A 99 9.52 2.70 -8.41
CA ASN A 99 10.55 2.81 -7.38
C ASN A 99 10.32 3.97 -6.43
N ASP A 100 9.10 4.38 -6.24
CA ASP A 100 8.83 5.51 -5.37
C ASP A 100 7.47 5.37 -4.72
N PHE A 101 7.26 6.13 -3.66
CA PHE A 101 5.97 6.23 -2.99
C PHE A 101 5.64 7.71 -2.87
N LYS A 102 4.57 8.12 -3.53
CA LYS A 102 4.17 9.51 -3.60
C LYS A 102 3.04 9.81 -2.63
N VAL A 103 3.16 10.96 -1.97
CA VAL A 103 2.13 11.46 -1.05
C VAL A 103 1.52 12.70 -1.67
N SER A 104 0.18 12.74 -1.75
CA SER A 104 -0.49 13.91 -2.33
C SER A 104 -1.88 14.19 -1.74
#